data_6859e92e57d3404d3c44ce9d046c0db8
#
_entry.id   6859e92e57d3404d3c44ce9d046c0db8
#
_cell.length_a   1.000
_cell.length_b   1.000
_cell.length_c   1.000
_cell.angle_alpha   90.00
_cell.angle_beta   90.00
_cell.angle_gamma   90.00
#
_symmetry.space_group_name_H-M   'P 1'
#
loop_
_entity.id
_entity.type
_entity.pdbx_description
1 polymer ?
#
loop_
_entity_poly.entity_id
_entity_poly.type
_entity_poly.pdbx_seq_one_letter_code
_entity_poly.pdbx_strand_id
1 'polypeptide(L)'
;RTGDVAPGRLLSVFSNSLISCQSAMNLVIIRTLPGMAAAAASALDSMHLTNLVGSIAGDDTVFAAASGIDEANALVITISNMMSNTGSDEDGFS
;
A
#
# COMPACT_ATOMS: atom_id res chain seq x y z
N ARG A 1 -7.50 18.96 5.88
CA ARG A 1 -6.84 18.64 4.76
C ARG A 1 -6.20 17.32 4.89
N THR A 2 -6.02 16.66 3.80
CA THR A 2 -5.48 15.35 3.88
C THR A 2 -4.15 15.31 4.53
N GLY A 3 -3.39 16.29 4.31
CA GLY A 3 -2.07 16.34 4.86
C GLY A 3 -2.03 16.37 6.36
N ASP A 4 -3.15 16.61 6.96
CA ASP A 4 -3.16 16.72 8.39
C ASP A 4 -3.41 15.41 9.08
N VAL A 5 -3.64 14.34 8.37
CA VAL A 5 -3.88 13.05 8.99
C VAL A 5 -2.59 12.55 9.60
N ALA A 6 -2.65 12.07 10.82
CA ALA A 6 -1.48 11.58 11.51
C ALA A 6 -0.90 10.36 10.79
N PRO A 7 0.42 10.21 10.78
CA PRO A 7 1.06 9.10 10.07
C PRO A 7 0.54 7.73 10.50
N GLY A 8 0.30 7.53 11.79
CA GLY A 8 -0.21 6.25 12.25
C GLY A 8 -1.58 5.94 11.70
N ARG A 9 -2.39 6.98 11.52
CA ARG A 9 -3.71 6.83 11.01
C ARG A 9 -3.68 6.47 9.54
N LEU A 10 -2.79 7.07 8.76
CA LEU A 10 -2.63 6.75 7.36
C LEU A 10 -2.21 5.30 7.20
N LEU A 11 -1.26 4.86 8.01
CA LEU A 11 -0.79 3.50 7.95
C LEU A 11 -1.91 2.53 8.28
N SER A 12 -2.70 2.85 9.28
CA SER A 12 -3.81 2.01 9.68
C SER A 12 -4.86 1.88 8.59
N VAL A 13 -5.23 3.00 7.97
CA VAL A 13 -6.18 3.01 6.89
C VAL A 13 -5.66 2.17 5.73
N PHE A 14 -4.40 2.38 5.38
CA PHE A 14 -3.78 1.67 4.29
C PHE A 14 -3.80 0.17 4.56
N SER A 15 -3.31 -0.25 5.71
CA SER A 15 -3.21 -1.65 6.06
C SER A 15 -4.56 -2.35 6.10
N ASN A 16 -5.54 -1.67 6.65
CA ASN A 16 -6.86 -2.27 6.81
C ASN A 16 -7.64 -2.38 5.50
N SER A 17 -7.29 -1.60 4.51
CA SER A 17 -8.01 -1.64 3.24
C SER A 17 -7.42 -2.63 2.25
N LEU A 18 -6.22 -3.16 2.52
CA LEU A 18 -5.53 -4.00 1.55
C LEU A 18 -5.94 -5.47 1.64
N ILE A 19 -6.07 -6.09 0.48
CA ILE A 19 -6.36 -7.51 0.39
C ILE A 19 -5.13 -8.25 -0.07
N SER A 20 -4.46 -7.77 -1.09
CA SER A 20 -3.27 -8.43 -1.62
C SER A 20 -2.38 -7.44 -2.34
N CYS A 21 -1.14 -7.86 -2.56
CA CYS A 21 -0.17 -7.02 -3.24
C CYS A 21 0.78 -7.94 -4.00
N GLN A 22 1.01 -7.64 -5.25
CA GLN A 22 1.98 -8.42 -6.03
C GLN A 22 2.61 -7.55 -7.10
N SER A 23 3.76 -7.97 -7.61
CA SER A 23 4.43 -7.22 -8.66
C SER A 23 4.16 -7.83 -10.01
N ALA A 24 4.21 -6.99 -11.04
CA ALA A 24 4.12 -7.41 -12.43
C ALA A 24 5.11 -6.52 -13.17
N MET A 25 6.29 -7.06 -13.45
CA MET A 25 7.39 -6.29 -14.00
C MET A 25 7.70 -5.13 -13.06
N ASN A 26 7.59 -3.89 -13.53
CA ASN A 26 7.84 -2.74 -12.66
C ASN A 26 6.56 -2.16 -12.07
N LEU A 27 5.45 -2.89 -12.14
CA LEU A 27 4.22 -2.44 -11.53
C LEU A 27 3.98 -3.20 -10.23
N VAL A 28 3.34 -2.53 -9.31
CA VAL A 28 2.89 -3.15 -8.07
C VAL A 28 1.38 -3.09 -8.10
N ILE A 29 0.73 -4.23 -8.06
CA ILE A 29 -0.72 -4.33 -8.15
C ILE A 29 -1.26 -4.58 -6.75
N ILE A 30 -2.01 -3.63 -6.25
CA ILE A 30 -2.55 -3.70 -4.90
C ILE A 30 -4.06 -3.84 -4.99
N ARG A 31 -4.60 -4.91 -4.40
CA ARG A 31 -6.04 -5.10 -4.37
C ARG A 31 -6.56 -4.65 -3.02
N THR A 32 -7.67 -3.95 -3.04
CA THR A 32 -8.25 -3.40 -1.82
C THR A 32 -9.69 -3.84 -1.66
N LEU A 33 -10.26 -3.51 -0.54
CA LEU A 33 -11.70 -3.67 -0.35
C LEU A 33 -12.43 -2.77 -1.35
N PRO A 34 -13.64 -3.12 -1.75
CA PRO A 34 -14.37 -2.32 -2.73
C PRO A 34 -14.48 -0.86 -2.31
N GLY A 35 -14.23 0.00 -3.25
CA GLY A 35 -14.33 1.43 -3.01
C GLY A 35 -13.16 2.06 -2.28
N MET A 36 -12.14 1.26 -1.90
CA MET A 36 -11.06 1.76 -1.08
C MET A 36 -9.77 2.07 -1.83
N ALA A 37 -9.77 1.83 -3.14
CA ALA A 37 -8.52 2.00 -3.89
C ALA A 37 -7.99 3.44 -3.85
N ALA A 38 -8.86 4.41 -4.00
CA ALA A 38 -8.41 5.81 -3.99
C ALA A 38 -7.81 6.19 -2.64
N ALA A 39 -8.44 5.73 -1.56
CA ALA A 39 -7.92 6.02 -0.22
C ALA A 39 -6.57 5.33 -0.01
N ALA A 40 -6.45 4.10 -0.48
CA ALA A 40 -5.19 3.37 -0.36
C ALA A 40 -4.09 4.06 -1.17
N ALA A 41 -4.41 4.51 -2.38
CA ALA A 41 -3.43 5.19 -3.21
C ALA A 41 -2.98 6.51 -2.57
N SER A 42 -3.91 7.23 -1.98
CA SER A 42 -3.57 8.47 -1.28
C SER A 42 -2.64 8.19 -0.11
N ALA A 43 -2.92 7.15 0.65
CA ALA A 43 -2.07 6.80 1.78
C ALA A 43 -0.69 6.39 1.29
N LEU A 44 -0.63 5.62 0.22
CA LEU A 44 0.62 5.18 -0.36
C LEU A 44 1.47 6.37 -0.79
N ASP A 45 0.84 7.32 -1.49
CA ASP A 45 1.56 8.50 -1.96
C ASP A 45 2.08 9.32 -0.79
N SER A 46 1.33 9.39 0.29
CA SER A 46 1.73 10.17 1.46
C SER A 46 2.96 9.60 2.16
N MET A 47 3.25 8.35 1.95
CA MET A 47 4.41 7.72 2.58
C MET A 47 5.72 8.08 1.89
N HIS A 48 5.66 8.63 0.67
CA HIS A 48 6.84 9.04 -0.09
C HIS A 48 7.88 7.91 -0.18
N LEU A 49 7.42 6.73 -0.57
CA LEU A 49 8.31 5.58 -0.68
C LEU A 49 9.33 5.80 -1.79
N THR A 50 10.57 5.46 -1.49
CA THR A 50 11.70 5.82 -2.33
C THR A 50 11.59 5.41 -3.80
N ASN A 51 11.20 4.21 -4.07
CA ASN A 51 11.21 3.74 -5.44
C ASN A 51 9.85 3.79 -6.14
N LEU A 52 8.91 4.49 -5.52
CA LEU A 52 7.58 4.62 -6.07
C LEU A 52 7.52 5.86 -6.95
N VAL A 53 7.25 5.67 -8.22
CA VAL A 53 7.20 6.75 -9.18
C VAL A 53 5.84 7.44 -9.17
N GLY A 54 4.78 6.66 -9.04
CA GLY A 54 3.44 7.21 -8.99
C GLY A 54 2.43 6.08 -8.93
N SER A 55 1.17 6.44 -8.75
CA SER A 55 0.13 5.42 -8.68
C SER A 55 -1.18 5.94 -9.25
N ILE A 56 -2.03 5.01 -9.61
CA ILE A 56 -3.36 5.35 -10.07
C ILE A 56 -4.32 4.33 -9.47
N ALA A 57 -5.48 4.78 -9.09
CA ALA A 57 -6.45 3.94 -8.41
C ALA A 57 -7.73 3.75 -9.23
N GLY A 58 -8.22 2.53 -9.25
CA GLY A 58 -9.55 2.24 -9.76
C GLY A 58 -10.51 2.20 -8.58
N ASP A 59 -11.38 1.22 -8.55
CA ASP A 59 -12.32 1.06 -7.45
C ASP A 59 -11.71 0.19 -6.34
N ASP A 60 -11.19 -0.97 -6.69
CA ASP A 60 -10.64 -1.91 -5.73
C ASP A 60 -9.22 -2.33 -6.07
N THR A 61 -8.57 -1.62 -6.96
CA THR A 61 -7.21 -1.96 -7.40
C THR A 61 -6.40 -0.70 -7.59
N VAL A 62 -5.16 -0.73 -7.13
CA VAL A 62 -4.22 0.36 -7.34
C VAL A 62 -3.08 -0.17 -8.19
N PHE A 63 -2.71 0.57 -9.24
CA PHE A 63 -1.53 0.26 -10.02
C PHE A 63 -0.47 1.27 -9.64
N ALA A 64 0.59 0.81 -9.02
CA ALA A 64 1.67 1.68 -8.60
C ALA A 64 2.88 1.38 -9.47
N ALA A 65 3.51 2.39 -9.99
CA ALA A 65 4.67 2.22 -10.85
C ALA A 65 5.94 2.40 -10.05
N ALA A 66 6.80 1.40 -10.10
CA ALA A 66 8.11 1.47 -9.46
C ALA A 66 9.16 1.84 -10.50
N SER A 67 10.31 2.26 -10.04
CA SER A 67 11.37 2.69 -10.95
C SER A 67 12.05 1.53 -11.69
N GLY A 68 11.81 0.30 -11.28
CA GLY A 68 12.37 -0.86 -11.96
C GLY A 68 11.77 -2.13 -11.41
N ILE A 69 12.18 -3.27 -11.96
CA ILE A 69 11.65 -4.56 -11.55
C ILE A 69 12.05 -4.91 -10.12
N ASP A 70 13.31 -4.72 -9.78
CA ASP A 70 13.76 -5.02 -8.44
C ASP A 70 13.11 -4.09 -7.43
N GLU A 71 12.90 -2.85 -7.84
CA GLU A 71 12.26 -1.87 -6.99
C GLU A 71 10.80 -2.22 -6.75
N ALA A 72 10.13 -2.77 -7.77
CA ALA A 72 8.75 -3.21 -7.61
C ALA A 72 8.68 -4.35 -6.61
N ASN A 73 9.62 -5.28 -6.69
CA ASN A 73 9.66 -6.40 -5.77
C ASN A 73 9.93 -5.92 -4.34
N ALA A 74 10.80 -4.94 -4.20
CA ALA A 74 11.09 -4.37 -2.88
C ALA A 74 9.85 -3.68 -2.31
N LEU A 75 9.11 -2.99 -3.15
CA LEU A 75 7.89 -2.31 -2.70
C LEU A 75 6.84 -3.33 -2.26
N VAL A 76 6.73 -4.45 -2.96
CA VAL A 76 5.79 -5.49 -2.56
C VAL A 76 6.15 -6.00 -1.16
N ILE A 77 7.43 -6.19 -0.89
CA ILE A 77 7.87 -6.65 0.42
C ILE A 77 7.50 -5.62 1.49
N THR A 78 7.77 -4.36 1.21
CA THR A 78 7.46 -3.28 2.14
C THR A 78 5.97 -3.22 2.45
N ILE A 79 5.16 -3.26 1.40
CA ILE A 79 3.70 -3.17 1.56
C ILE A 79 3.16 -4.42 2.25
N SER A 80 3.67 -5.58 1.88
CA SER A 80 3.25 -6.82 2.51
C SER A 80 3.57 -6.84 4.00
N ASN A 81 4.70 -6.25 4.37
CA ASN A 81 5.06 -6.16 5.77
C ASN A 81 4.10 -5.26 6.54
N MET A 82 3.61 -4.23 5.92
CA MET A 82 2.62 -3.36 6.55
C MET A 82 1.34 -4.13 6.83
N MET A 83 0.92 -4.97 5.88
CA MET A 83 -0.26 -5.80 6.06
C MET A 83 -0.03 -6.82 7.16
N SER A 84 1.12 -7.46 7.15
CA SER A 84 1.45 -8.48 8.12
C SER A 84 1.55 -7.92 9.53
N ASN A 85 2.14 -6.74 9.64
CA ASN A 85 2.28 -6.14 10.96
C ASN A 85 0.95 -5.90 11.61
N THR A 86 -0.03 -5.49 10.83
CA THR A 86 -1.35 -5.29 11.39
C THR A 86 -1.92 -6.61 11.86
N GLY A 87 -1.75 -7.66 11.09
CA GLY A 87 -2.22 -8.95 11.49
C GLY A 87 -1.43 -9.51 12.64
N SER A 88 -0.14 -9.27 12.64
CA SER A 88 0.71 -9.77 13.69
C SER A 88 0.36 -9.25 15.04
N ASP A 89 -0.03 -8.03 15.09
CA ASP A 89 -0.37 -7.44 16.35
C ASP A 89 -1.49 -8.18 16.99
N GLU A 90 -2.43 -8.65 16.23
CA GLU A 90 -3.47 -9.34 16.79
C GLU A 90 -3.07 -10.70 17.18
N ASP A 91 -2.24 -11.34 16.39
CA ASP A 91 -1.85 -12.63 16.69
C ASP A 91 -0.87 -12.68 17.74
N GLY A 92 -0.12 -11.63 17.87
CA GLY A 92 0.97 -11.59 18.73
C GLY A 92 0.65 -11.97 20.10
N PHE A 93 -0.52 -11.73 20.47
CA PHE A 93 -0.82 -11.96 21.68
C PHE A 93 -1.17 -13.27 21.88
N SER A 94 -1.42 -13.82 21.00
CA SER A 94 -1.92 -15.13 21.23
C SER A 94 -0.81 -16.15 21.37
#